data_7d95389c3ccc23318920ab46c932b027
#
_entry.id   7d95389c3ccc23318920ab46c932b027
#
_cell.length_a   1.000
_cell.length_b   1.000
_cell.length_c   1.000
_cell.angle_alpha   90.00
_cell.angle_beta   90.00
_cell.angle_gamma   90.00
#
_symmetry.space_group_name_H-M   'P 1'
#
loop_
_entity.id
_entity.type
_entity.pdbx_description
1 polymer ?
#
loop_
_entity_poly.entity_id
_entity_poly.type
_entity_poly.pdbx_seq_one_letter_code
_entity_poly.pdbx_strand_id
1 'polypeptide(L)'
;DAGYIAYFQSHTNTYAPVEELRAKFTAALQHPDVIGIAIATRPDCLPPDVIDLLDELNQQTFLWVELGVQTIHPETSADMNLCYCVSDYDDAVCRLQARGIRVVSHLILGLPGETEDMMFQSLEHVCQTKPFGLKLHMFNLVRGSQMEKTHPNYVSFESIDDYIDLVVRMIEQIPPEIVLHRISGDAVRSTLIAPEWSYKKRTILNGIHKKLAEKNTWQGKAL
;
A
#
# COMPACT_ATOMS: atom_id res chain seq x y z
N ASP A 1 -12.67 24.85 7.26
CA ASP A 1 -11.21 25.04 7.08
C ASP A 1 -10.64 23.69 6.68
N ALA A 2 -9.79 23.65 5.64
CA ALA A 2 -9.14 22.44 5.18
C ALA A 2 -7.89 22.19 6.04
N GLY A 3 -7.76 20.98 6.61
CA GLY A 3 -6.56 20.54 7.31
C GLY A 3 -5.68 19.67 6.42
N TYR A 4 -4.42 19.51 6.80
CA TYR A 4 -3.43 18.69 6.10
C TYR A 4 -3.06 17.44 6.91
N ILE A 5 -2.75 16.36 6.21
CA ILE A 5 -2.11 15.18 6.80
C ILE A 5 -0.61 15.25 6.48
N ALA A 6 0.24 15.28 7.49
CA ALA A 6 1.68 15.17 7.30
C ALA A 6 2.02 13.74 6.87
N TYR A 7 2.51 13.57 5.63
CA TYR A 7 2.70 12.25 5.05
C TYR A 7 4.19 11.91 4.90
N PHE A 8 4.64 10.94 5.67
CA PHE A 8 5.99 10.36 5.59
C PHE A 8 5.97 9.12 4.72
N GLN A 9 6.25 9.30 3.42
CA GLN A 9 6.09 8.24 2.41
C GLN A 9 7.41 7.60 1.97
N SER A 10 8.48 8.38 1.85
CA SER A 10 9.72 7.91 1.24
C SER A 10 10.49 6.98 2.17
N HIS A 11 10.85 5.80 1.68
CA HIS A 11 11.61 4.79 2.41
C HIS A 11 10.90 4.25 3.67
N THR A 12 11.69 3.71 4.60
CA THR A 12 11.20 3.14 5.86
C THR A 12 11.27 4.18 6.95
N ASN A 13 10.16 4.86 7.22
CA ASN A 13 10.16 6.05 8.07
C ASN A 13 10.25 5.79 9.58
N THR A 14 10.28 4.52 10.00
CA THR A 14 10.49 4.12 11.40
C THR A 14 11.86 3.48 11.64
N TYR A 15 12.73 3.48 10.64
CA TYR A 15 14.10 2.92 10.75
C TYR A 15 15.09 3.99 11.19
N ALA A 16 14.97 4.38 12.47
CA ALA A 16 15.88 5.31 13.15
C ALA A 16 15.69 5.18 14.67
N PRO A 17 16.60 5.71 15.50
CA PRO A 17 16.39 5.80 16.95
C PRO A 17 15.09 6.52 17.29
N VAL A 18 14.37 6.04 18.31
CA VAL A 18 13.03 6.53 18.66
C VAL A 18 12.99 8.04 18.94
N GLU A 19 14.05 8.61 19.54
CA GLU A 19 14.13 10.04 19.83
C GLU A 19 14.25 10.90 18.56
N GLU A 20 14.94 10.41 17.53
CA GLU A 20 14.98 11.06 16.22
C GLU A 20 13.62 11.04 15.55
N LEU A 21 12.92 9.90 15.62
CA LEU A 21 11.56 9.75 15.10
C LEU A 21 10.60 10.67 15.84
N ARG A 22 10.70 10.74 17.16
CA ARG A 22 9.91 11.65 18.01
C ARG A 22 10.08 13.09 17.57
N ALA A 23 11.31 13.55 17.45
CA ALA A 23 11.62 14.92 17.02
C ALA A 23 11.04 15.22 15.63
N LYS A 24 11.21 14.28 14.68
CA LYS A 24 10.75 14.40 13.29
C LYS A 24 9.22 14.47 13.20
N PHE A 25 8.51 13.57 13.87
CA PHE A 25 7.05 13.49 13.79
C PHE A 25 6.40 14.65 14.54
N THR A 26 6.92 14.99 15.74
CA THR A 26 6.43 16.13 16.51
C THR A 26 6.60 17.45 15.77
N ALA A 27 7.73 17.65 15.07
CA ALA A 27 7.95 18.87 14.29
C ALA A 27 6.90 19.06 13.18
N ALA A 28 6.46 17.98 12.53
CA ALA A 28 5.41 18.04 11.52
C ALA A 28 4.04 18.43 12.14
N LEU A 29 3.76 17.97 13.35
CA LEU A 29 2.51 18.25 14.07
C LEU A 29 2.45 19.66 14.68
N GLN A 30 3.57 20.40 14.73
CA GLN A 30 3.58 21.78 15.21
C GLN A 30 2.94 22.78 14.24
N HIS A 31 2.77 22.40 12.97
CA HIS A 31 2.11 23.28 12.00
C HIS A 31 0.60 23.34 12.30
N PRO A 32 0.00 24.54 12.45
CA PRO A 32 -1.38 24.69 12.92
C PRO A 32 -2.44 24.05 12.03
N ASP A 33 -2.16 23.90 10.74
CA ASP A 33 -3.09 23.30 9.78
C ASP A 33 -2.91 21.77 9.63
N VAL A 34 -1.95 21.16 10.34
CA VAL A 34 -1.75 19.70 10.32
C VAL A 34 -2.70 19.06 11.34
N ILE A 35 -3.64 18.28 10.83
CA ILE A 35 -4.69 17.62 11.62
C ILE A 35 -4.45 16.11 11.79
N GLY A 36 -3.39 15.59 11.21
CA GLY A 36 -3.04 14.17 11.30
C GLY A 36 -1.71 13.85 10.67
N ILE A 37 -1.29 12.59 10.85
CA ILE A 37 -0.01 12.07 10.35
C ILE A 37 -0.19 10.69 9.72
N ALA A 38 0.46 10.47 8.60
CA ALA A 38 0.55 9.18 7.93
C ALA A 38 2.01 8.76 7.83
N ILE A 39 2.33 7.55 8.26
CA ILE A 39 3.71 7.06 8.35
C ILE A 39 3.82 5.75 7.60
N ALA A 40 4.53 5.75 6.45
CA ALA A 40 4.80 4.54 5.67
C ALA A 40 6.09 3.88 6.16
N THR A 41 6.01 2.57 6.40
CA THR A 41 7.14 1.79 6.88
C THR A 41 7.06 0.32 6.47
N ARG A 42 8.13 -0.42 6.77
CA ARG A 42 8.20 -1.88 6.64
C ARG A 42 7.67 -2.55 7.92
N PRO A 43 7.03 -3.73 7.81
CA PRO A 43 6.49 -4.44 8.98
C PRO A 43 7.56 -4.79 10.04
N ASP A 44 8.76 -5.17 9.60
CA ASP A 44 9.89 -5.55 10.46
C ASP A 44 10.62 -4.35 11.12
N CYS A 45 10.20 -3.12 10.84
CA CYS A 45 10.80 -1.90 11.37
C CYS A 45 9.90 -1.21 12.43
N LEU A 46 9.24 -2.00 13.26
CA LEU A 46 8.34 -1.56 14.33
C LEU A 46 8.73 -2.19 15.69
N PRO A 47 9.90 -1.85 16.25
CA PRO A 47 10.26 -2.31 17.60
C PRO A 47 9.31 -1.72 18.64
N PRO A 48 9.27 -2.28 19.87
CA PRO A 48 8.31 -1.87 20.90
C PRO A 48 8.32 -0.37 21.24
N ASP A 49 9.47 0.24 21.35
CA ASP A 49 9.65 1.68 21.64
C ASP A 49 9.11 2.59 20.52
N VAL A 50 9.20 2.15 19.27
CA VAL A 50 8.57 2.85 18.13
C VAL A 50 7.05 2.72 18.18
N ILE A 51 6.52 1.54 18.50
CA ILE A 51 5.07 1.36 18.67
C ILE A 51 4.55 2.21 19.83
N ASP A 52 5.28 2.31 20.93
CA ASP A 52 4.93 3.17 22.06
C ASP A 52 4.91 4.65 21.64
N LEU A 53 5.87 5.12 20.85
CA LEU A 53 5.87 6.46 20.27
C LEU A 53 4.65 6.69 19.37
N LEU A 54 4.33 5.72 18.49
CA LEU A 54 3.17 5.81 17.59
C LEU A 54 1.85 5.86 18.37
N ASP A 55 1.75 5.13 19.48
CA ASP A 55 0.58 5.18 20.38
C ASP A 55 0.45 6.56 21.05
N GLU A 56 1.54 7.11 21.58
CA GLU A 56 1.55 8.47 22.13
C GLU A 56 1.05 9.52 21.11
N LEU A 57 1.51 9.40 19.85
CA LEU A 57 1.08 10.29 18.77
C LEU A 57 -0.38 10.06 18.38
N ASN A 58 -0.85 8.81 18.35
CA ASN A 58 -2.22 8.46 18.04
C ASN A 58 -3.23 9.01 19.07
N GLN A 59 -2.81 9.20 20.32
CA GLN A 59 -3.62 9.87 21.37
C GLN A 59 -3.75 11.39 21.14
N GLN A 60 -2.84 11.99 20.37
CA GLN A 60 -2.78 13.44 20.15
C GLN A 60 -3.40 13.88 18.83
N THR A 61 -3.36 13.03 17.80
CA THR A 61 -3.78 13.39 16.45
C THR A 61 -4.34 12.19 15.69
N PHE A 62 -4.98 12.44 14.55
CA PHE A 62 -5.41 11.39 13.65
C PHE A 62 -4.20 10.74 12.99
N LEU A 63 -3.92 9.48 13.32
CA LEU A 63 -2.75 8.77 12.85
C LEU A 63 -3.13 7.47 12.15
N TRP A 64 -2.42 7.15 11.05
CA TRP A 64 -2.35 5.80 10.53
C TRP A 64 -0.92 5.43 10.11
N VAL A 65 -0.65 4.13 10.18
CA VAL A 65 0.60 3.53 9.71
C VAL A 65 0.34 2.80 8.40
N GLU A 66 1.16 3.05 7.40
CA GLU A 66 1.10 2.35 6.12
C GLU A 66 2.13 1.23 6.08
N LEU A 67 1.65 0.00 5.93
CA LEU A 67 2.50 -1.19 5.91
C LEU A 67 2.55 -1.80 4.51
N GLY A 68 3.75 -1.97 3.99
CA GLY A 68 3.99 -2.68 2.75
C GLY A 68 4.03 -4.18 2.98
N VAL A 69 2.93 -4.90 2.78
CA VAL A 69 2.95 -6.36 2.69
C VAL A 69 3.42 -6.80 1.31
N GLN A 70 3.05 -6.08 0.28
CA GLN A 70 3.33 -6.26 -1.15
C GLN A 70 2.73 -7.55 -1.72
N THR A 71 3.10 -8.70 -1.18
CA THR A 71 2.61 -10.05 -1.48
C THR A 71 2.71 -10.93 -0.25
N ILE A 72 1.93 -12.02 -0.20
CA ILE A 72 2.06 -13.04 0.86
C ILE A 72 2.90 -14.25 0.41
N HIS A 73 3.30 -14.30 -0.87
CA HIS A 73 3.98 -15.45 -1.47
C HIS A 73 5.48 -15.41 -1.21
N PRO A 74 6.06 -16.41 -0.50
CA PRO A 74 7.47 -16.39 -0.10
C PRO A 74 8.44 -16.36 -1.29
N GLU A 75 8.12 -17.06 -2.38
CA GLU A 75 8.95 -17.11 -3.58
C GLU A 75 9.01 -15.74 -4.25
N THR A 76 7.86 -15.07 -4.41
CA THR A 76 7.79 -13.70 -4.94
C THR A 76 8.52 -12.73 -4.02
N SER A 77 8.32 -12.85 -2.70
CA SER A 77 9.02 -12.01 -1.71
C SER A 77 10.53 -12.14 -1.81
N ALA A 78 11.05 -13.36 -2.02
CA ALA A 78 12.47 -13.60 -2.20
C ALA A 78 12.99 -12.99 -3.52
N ASP A 79 12.27 -13.17 -4.63
CA ASP A 79 12.65 -12.61 -5.94
C ASP A 79 12.64 -11.07 -5.92
N MET A 80 11.68 -10.48 -5.23
CA MET A 80 11.57 -9.01 -5.02
C MET A 80 12.55 -8.49 -3.96
N ASN A 81 13.35 -9.35 -3.34
CA ASN A 81 14.28 -9.01 -2.27
C ASN A 81 13.61 -8.27 -1.10
N LEU A 82 12.41 -8.70 -0.73
CA LEU A 82 11.76 -8.24 0.50
C LEU A 82 12.50 -8.86 1.69
N CYS A 83 12.95 -8.02 2.61
CA CYS A 83 13.74 -8.47 3.78
C CYS A 83 12.85 -8.86 4.97
N TYR A 84 11.58 -9.10 4.76
CA TYR A 84 10.57 -9.49 5.75
C TYR A 84 9.60 -10.50 5.13
N CYS A 85 8.88 -11.21 5.98
CA CYS A 85 7.89 -12.20 5.55
C CYS A 85 6.46 -11.79 5.96
N VAL A 86 5.47 -12.54 5.51
CA VAL A 86 4.06 -12.25 5.82
C VAL A 86 3.77 -12.30 7.32
N SER A 87 4.45 -13.15 8.10
CA SER A 87 4.26 -13.19 9.55
C SER A 87 4.77 -11.94 10.27
N ASP A 88 5.76 -11.22 9.71
CA ASP A 88 6.18 -9.91 10.23
C ASP A 88 5.07 -8.88 10.02
N TYR A 89 4.39 -8.94 8.87
CA TYR A 89 3.23 -8.09 8.60
C TYR A 89 2.06 -8.39 9.55
N ASP A 90 1.72 -9.67 9.73
CA ASP A 90 0.62 -10.08 10.62
C ASP A 90 0.86 -9.65 12.06
N ASP A 91 2.09 -9.84 12.57
CA ASP A 91 2.51 -9.39 13.90
C ASP A 91 2.43 -7.85 14.03
N ALA A 92 2.93 -7.12 13.03
CA ALA A 92 2.89 -5.65 13.02
C ALA A 92 1.46 -5.13 13.06
N VAL A 93 0.57 -5.68 12.21
CA VAL A 93 -0.85 -5.32 12.20
C VAL A 93 -1.49 -5.59 13.55
N CYS A 94 -1.28 -6.79 14.12
CA CYS A 94 -1.82 -7.17 15.41
C CYS A 94 -1.39 -6.19 16.53
N ARG A 95 -0.09 -5.88 16.60
CA ARG A 95 0.45 -4.96 17.62
C ARG A 95 -0.04 -3.52 17.47
N LEU A 96 -0.16 -3.02 16.23
CA LEU A 96 -0.67 -1.67 15.97
C LEU A 96 -2.16 -1.59 16.31
N GLN A 97 -2.97 -2.56 15.87
CA GLN A 97 -4.40 -2.59 16.14
C GLN A 97 -4.71 -2.75 17.64
N ALA A 98 -3.89 -3.51 18.38
CA ALA A 98 -4.01 -3.63 19.84
C ALA A 98 -3.86 -2.28 20.58
N ARG A 99 -3.20 -1.30 19.95
CA ARG A 99 -3.07 0.10 20.45
C ARG A 99 -4.09 1.05 19.81
N GLY A 100 -5.07 0.54 19.04
CA GLY A 100 -6.05 1.35 18.33
C GLY A 100 -5.45 2.20 17.20
N ILE A 101 -4.23 1.87 16.74
CA ILE A 101 -3.55 2.54 15.64
C ILE A 101 -4.11 2.00 14.32
N ARG A 102 -4.53 2.89 13.44
CA ARG A 102 -5.06 2.54 12.11
C ARG A 102 -3.95 2.04 11.21
N VAL A 103 -4.23 0.97 10.47
CA VAL A 103 -3.29 0.38 9.51
C VAL A 103 -3.84 0.52 8.10
N VAL A 104 -3.01 1.00 7.17
CA VAL A 104 -3.28 0.98 5.73
C VAL A 104 -2.29 0.01 5.10
N SER A 105 -2.79 -1.06 4.49
CA SER A 105 -1.97 -2.11 3.89
C SER A 105 -1.71 -1.83 2.42
N HIS A 106 -0.51 -2.15 1.94
CA HIS A 106 -0.13 -1.99 0.54
C HIS A 106 0.08 -3.35 -0.11
N LEU A 107 -0.61 -3.61 -1.22
CA LEU A 107 -0.39 -4.73 -2.12
C LEU A 107 0.16 -4.22 -3.46
N ILE A 108 1.02 -5.01 -4.08
CA ILE A 108 1.51 -4.78 -5.44
C ILE A 108 0.95 -5.87 -6.35
N LEU A 109 0.21 -5.46 -7.37
CA LEU A 109 -0.40 -6.34 -8.36
C LEU A 109 0.51 -6.49 -9.57
N GLY A 110 0.57 -7.70 -10.13
CA GLY A 110 1.37 -8.02 -11.29
C GLY A 110 2.86 -8.11 -10.98
N LEU A 111 3.23 -8.68 -9.84
CA LEU A 111 4.61 -9.04 -9.53
C LEU A 111 5.06 -10.21 -10.43
N PRO A 112 6.35 -10.29 -10.82
CA PRO A 112 6.88 -11.40 -11.60
C PRO A 112 6.59 -12.75 -10.93
N GLY A 113 6.10 -13.70 -11.74
CA GLY A 113 5.76 -15.05 -11.28
C GLY A 113 4.39 -15.19 -10.60
N GLU A 114 3.70 -14.10 -10.28
CA GLU A 114 2.37 -14.18 -9.68
C GLU A 114 1.27 -14.36 -10.72
N THR A 115 0.40 -15.32 -10.44
CA THR A 115 -0.87 -15.50 -11.15
C THR A 115 -1.94 -14.59 -10.56
N GLU A 116 -3.04 -14.45 -11.27
CA GLU A 116 -4.21 -13.72 -10.77
C GLU A 116 -4.73 -14.32 -9.46
N ASP A 117 -4.82 -15.64 -9.35
CA ASP A 117 -5.25 -16.32 -8.13
C ASP A 117 -4.34 -15.99 -6.94
N MET A 118 -3.03 -15.89 -7.15
CA MET A 118 -2.09 -15.49 -6.11
C MET A 118 -2.33 -14.04 -5.65
N MET A 119 -2.63 -13.13 -6.57
CA MET A 119 -2.99 -11.75 -6.21
C MET A 119 -4.29 -11.70 -5.39
N PHE A 120 -5.29 -12.52 -5.70
CA PHE A 120 -6.51 -12.64 -4.91
C PHE A 120 -6.26 -13.26 -3.54
N GLN A 121 -5.39 -14.26 -3.41
CA GLN A 121 -4.98 -14.82 -2.12
C GLN A 121 -4.33 -13.75 -1.24
N SER A 122 -3.48 -12.91 -1.81
CA SER A 122 -2.87 -11.79 -1.09
C SER A 122 -3.92 -10.76 -0.64
N LEU A 123 -4.90 -10.48 -1.48
CA LEU A 123 -6.03 -9.60 -1.14
C LEU A 123 -6.86 -10.17 0.01
N GLU A 124 -7.26 -11.43 -0.08
CA GLU A 124 -8.05 -12.13 0.93
C GLU A 124 -7.34 -12.10 2.29
N HIS A 125 -6.05 -12.48 2.33
CA HIS A 125 -5.25 -12.47 3.54
C HIS A 125 -5.24 -11.07 4.19
N VAL A 126 -4.98 -10.03 3.41
CA VAL A 126 -4.98 -8.65 3.92
C VAL A 126 -6.36 -8.24 4.43
N CYS A 127 -7.43 -8.57 3.71
CA CYS A 127 -8.80 -8.27 4.17
C CYS A 127 -9.15 -8.97 5.48
N GLN A 128 -8.64 -10.19 5.71
CA GLN A 128 -8.83 -10.93 6.98
C GLN A 128 -8.21 -10.22 8.19
N THR A 129 -7.13 -9.43 8.00
CA THR A 129 -6.54 -8.61 9.07
C THR A 129 -7.37 -7.38 9.41
N LYS A 130 -8.44 -7.08 8.66
CA LYS A 130 -9.34 -5.92 8.85
C LYS A 130 -8.60 -4.60 8.97
N PRO A 131 -7.76 -4.23 8.01
CA PRO A 131 -7.06 -2.96 8.05
C PRO A 131 -8.05 -1.79 7.93
N PHE A 132 -7.67 -0.61 8.43
CA PHE A 132 -8.42 0.62 8.22
C PHE A 132 -8.52 0.98 6.74
N GLY A 133 -7.44 0.73 5.99
CA GLY A 133 -7.42 1.04 4.57
C GLY A 133 -6.51 0.11 3.76
N LEU A 134 -6.68 0.18 2.45
CA LEU A 134 -5.95 -0.63 1.48
C LEU A 134 -5.47 0.24 0.31
N LYS A 135 -4.26 -0.02 -0.15
CA LYS A 135 -3.70 0.50 -1.40
C LYS A 135 -3.37 -0.66 -2.32
N LEU A 136 -3.96 -0.65 -3.51
CA LEU A 136 -3.60 -1.53 -4.61
C LEU A 136 -2.65 -0.78 -5.54
N HIS A 137 -1.41 -1.21 -5.60
CA HIS A 137 -0.41 -0.67 -6.52
C HIS A 137 -0.21 -1.63 -7.68
N MET A 138 -0.02 -1.06 -8.87
CA MET A 138 0.48 -1.84 -10.01
C MET A 138 1.99 -1.88 -9.97
N PHE A 139 2.57 -3.05 -10.23
CA PHE A 139 4.01 -3.16 -10.44
C PHE A 139 4.43 -2.36 -11.68
N ASN A 140 5.42 -1.50 -11.50
CA ASN A 140 6.03 -0.71 -12.57
C ASN A 140 7.52 -1.04 -12.65
N LEU A 141 7.96 -1.51 -13.81
CA LEU A 141 9.39 -1.66 -14.09
C LEU A 141 9.97 -0.28 -14.38
N VAL A 142 10.95 0.13 -13.57
CA VAL A 142 11.57 1.45 -13.68
C VAL A 142 13.06 1.35 -13.91
N ARG A 143 13.59 2.28 -14.70
CA ARG A 143 15.01 2.38 -15.03
C ARG A 143 15.86 2.61 -13.79
N GLY A 144 16.97 1.91 -13.71
CA GLY A 144 17.91 1.95 -12.59
C GLY A 144 17.50 1.07 -11.40
N SER A 145 16.35 0.38 -11.46
CA SER A 145 15.95 -0.57 -10.42
C SER A 145 16.74 -1.89 -10.53
N GLN A 146 16.77 -2.67 -9.45
CA GLN A 146 17.30 -4.03 -9.50
C GLN A 146 16.48 -4.91 -10.45
N MET A 147 15.17 -4.71 -10.49
CA MET A 147 14.25 -5.45 -11.36
C MET A 147 14.52 -5.24 -12.86
N GLU A 148 15.02 -4.07 -13.26
CA GLU A 148 15.49 -3.86 -14.65
C GLU A 148 16.61 -4.82 -15.02
N LYS A 149 17.46 -5.23 -14.05
CA LYS A 149 18.58 -6.15 -14.30
C LYS A 149 18.14 -7.61 -14.29
N THR A 150 17.24 -7.98 -13.39
CA THR A 150 16.79 -9.37 -13.21
C THR A 150 15.64 -9.74 -14.16
N HIS A 151 14.76 -8.78 -14.46
CA HIS A 151 13.56 -8.94 -15.27
C HIS A 151 13.43 -7.84 -16.34
N PRO A 152 14.41 -7.65 -17.25
CA PRO A 152 14.53 -6.46 -18.10
C PRO A 152 13.37 -6.24 -19.08
N ASN A 153 12.64 -7.32 -19.41
CA ASN A 153 11.52 -7.29 -20.37
C ASN A 153 10.17 -7.58 -19.71
N TYR A 154 10.10 -7.52 -18.39
CA TYR A 154 8.86 -7.84 -17.69
C TYR A 154 7.81 -6.76 -17.87
N VAL A 155 6.60 -7.17 -18.19
CA VAL A 155 5.40 -6.32 -18.28
C VAL A 155 4.34 -6.92 -17.36
N SER A 156 3.92 -6.17 -16.35
CA SER A 156 2.96 -6.64 -15.35
C SER A 156 1.56 -6.89 -15.91
N PHE A 157 1.12 -6.04 -16.84
CA PHE A 157 -0.17 -6.15 -17.53
C PHE A 157 0.00 -5.72 -18.98
N GLU A 158 -0.51 -6.52 -19.92
CA GLU A 158 -0.39 -6.23 -21.35
C GLU A 158 -1.19 -5.01 -21.74
N SER A 159 -2.39 -4.86 -21.19
CA SER A 159 -3.27 -3.74 -21.48
C SER A 159 -3.79 -3.04 -20.24
N ILE A 160 -4.23 -1.80 -20.43
CA ILE A 160 -4.90 -1.02 -19.37
C ILE A 160 -6.23 -1.66 -18.97
N ASP A 161 -6.90 -2.34 -19.92
CA ASP A 161 -8.21 -2.97 -19.68
C ASP A 161 -8.06 -4.22 -18.81
N ASP A 162 -6.98 -5.00 -18.96
CA ASP A 162 -6.69 -6.16 -18.10
C ASP A 162 -6.51 -5.73 -16.64
N TYR A 163 -5.77 -4.64 -16.42
CA TYR A 163 -5.60 -4.08 -15.09
C TYR A 163 -6.93 -3.57 -14.50
N ILE A 164 -7.72 -2.83 -15.30
CA ILE A 164 -9.02 -2.32 -14.88
C ILE A 164 -9.95 -3.47 -14.50
N ASP A 165 -9.98 -4.53 -15.29
CA ASP A 165 -10.82 -5.70 -15.04
C ASP A 165 -10.45 -6.43 -13.75
N LEU A 166 -9.16 -6.62 -13.51
CA LEU A 166 -8.66 -7.21 -12.28
C LEU A 166 -9.04 -6.35 -11.06
N VAL A 167 -8.76 -5.05 -11.11
CA VAL A 167 -9.03 -4.15 -9.98
C VAL A 167 -10.54 -4.08 -9.67
N VAL A 168 -11.41 -4.05 -10.66
CA VAL A 168 -12.86 -4.07 -10.45
C VAL A 168 -13.29 -5.35 -9.73
N ARG A 169 -12.80 -6.54 -10.16
CA ARG A 169 -13.09 -7.81 -9.47
C ARG A 169 -12.53 -7.87 -8.05
N MET A 170 -11.37 -7.25 -7.82
CA MET A 170 -10.82 -7.11 -6.47
C MET A 170 -11.68 -6.21 -5.59
N ILE A 171 -12.13 -5.07 -6.11
CA ILE A 171 -13.03 -4.15 -5.39
C ILE A 171 -14.32 -4.87 -4.96
N GLU A 172 -14.87 -5.74 -5.80
CA GLU A 172 -16.06 -6.55 -5.47
C GLU A 172 -15.85 -7.46 -4.24
N GLN A 173 -14.60 -7.84 -3.93
CA GLN A 173 -14.24 -8.72 -2.82
C GLN A 173 -13.66 -7.98 -1.60
N ILE A 174 -13.51 -6.66 -1.65
CA ILE A 174 -13.01 -5.88 -0.51
C ILE A 174 -14.18 -5.49 0.38
N PRO A 175 -14.16 -5.83 1.69
CA PRO A 175 -15.18 -5.40 2.64
C PRO A 175 -15.43 -3.89 2.60
N PRO A 176 -16.69 -3.44 2.63
CA PRO A 176 -17.04 -2.02 2.47
C PRO A 176 -16.51 -1.12 3.59
N GLU A 177 -16.16 -1.67 4.74
CA GLU A 177 -15.55 -0.96 5.86
C GLU A 177 -14.06 -0.63 5.64
N ILE A 178 -13.37 -1.27 4.68
CA ILE A 178 -11.97 -1.00 4.35
C ILE A 178 -11.91 0.17 3.37
N VAL A 179 -11.25 1.25 3.76
CA VAL A 179 -11.13 2.45 2.91
C VAL A 179 -10.11 2.21 1.78
N LEU A 180 -10.53 2.39 0.54
CA LEU A 180 -9.62 2.32 -0.60
C LEU A 180 -8.85 3.64 -0.74
N HIS A 181 -7.60 3.67 -0.28
CA HIS A 181 -6.73 4.85 -0.35
C HIS A 181 -6.13 5.04 -1.75
N ARG A 182 -5.88 3.94 -2.46
CA ARG A 182 -5.33 3.97 -3.82
C ARG A 182 -5.68 2.68 -4.56
N ILE A 183 -6.02 2.83 -5.84
CA ILE A 183 -6.38 1.71 -6.74
C ILE A 183 -5.59 1.78 -8.07
N SER A 184 -4.49 2.50 -8.08
CA SER A 184 -3.56 2.57 -9.21
C SER A 184 -2.16 2.91 -8.72
N GLY A 185 -1.14 2.29 -9.30
CA GLY A 185 0.26 2.72 -9.15
C GLY A 185 0.61 3.73 -10.25
N ASP A 186 1.51 4.65 -9.96
CA ASP A 186 2.08 5.54 -10.97
C ASP A 186 3.59 5.64 -10.76
N ALA A 187 4.35 5.58 -11.87
CA ALA A 187 5.78 5.81 -11.87
C ALA A 187 6.11 7.11 -12.59
N VAL A 188 7.26 7.68 -12.28
CA VAL A 188 7.75 8.87 -12.97
C VAL A 188 7.99 8.51 -14.44
N ARG A 189 7.33 9.21 -15.35
CA ARG A 189 7.34 8.89 -16.79
C ARG A 189 8.74 8.78 -17.41
N SER A 190 9.69 9.57 -16.93
CA SER A 190 11.06 9.55 -17.45
C SER A 190 11.85 8.30 -17.06
N THR A 191 11.44 7.60 -16.00
CA THR A 191 12.08 6.37 -15.52
C THR A 191 11.26 5.12 -15.81
N LEU A 192 9.99 5.27 -16.19
CA LEU A 192 9.10 4.15 -16.49
C LEU A 192 9.58 3.37 -17.72
N ILE A 193 9.70 2.06 -17.57
CA ILE A 193 9.97 1.11 -18.66
C ILE A 193 8.68 0.39 -19.07
N ALA A 194 7.99 -0.23 -18.10
CA ALA A 194 6.77 -0.98 -18.36
C ALA A 194 5.85 -1.03 -17.13
N PRO A 195 4.53 -1.16 -17.33
CA PRO A 195 3.84 -0.97 -18.62
C PRO A 195 3.77 0.52 -19.00
N GLU A 196 4.03 0.84 -20.28
CA GLU A 196 4.11 2.23 -20.74
C GLU A 196 2.88 3.10 -20.47
N TRP A 197 1.71 2.48 -20.36
CA TRP A 197 0.45 3.18 -20.14
C TRP A 197 0.20 3.53 -18.65
N SER A 198 0.99 3.01 -17.71
CA SER A 198 0.74 3.19 -16.26
C SER A 198 0.74 4.63 -15.79
N TYR A 199 1.48 5.54 -16.47
CA TYR A 199 1.45 6.98 -16.16
C TYR A 199 0.09 7.65 -16.47
N LYS A 200 -0.81 6.98 -17.22
CA LYS A 200 -2.13 7.50 -17.59
C LYS A 200 -3.15 7.36 -16.44
N LYS A 201 -2.78 7.79 -15.25
CA LYS A 201 -3.56 7.64 -14.01
C LYS A 201 -5.04 8.00 -14.15
N ARG A 202 -5.35 9.14 -14.78
CA ARG A 202 -6.75 9.56 -14.99
C ARG A 202 -7.53 8.58 -15.86
N THR A 203 -6.91 8.04 -16.89
CA THR A 203 -7.53 7.04 -17.77
C THR A 203 -7.86 5.77 -16.99
N ILE A 204 -6.92 5.31 -16.16
CA ILE A 204 -7.10 4.12 -15.30
C ILE A 204 -8.26 4.35 -14.34
N LEU A 205 -8.24 5.43 -13.57
CA LEU A 205 -9.29 5.74 -12.59
C LEU A 205 -10.66 5.89 -13.24
N ASN A 206 -10.74 6.63 -14.35
CA ASN A 206 -12.01 6.79 -15.08
C ASN A 206 -12.49 5.45 -15.66
N GLY A 207 -11.58 4.60 -16.15
CA GLY A 207 -11.90 3.25 -16.63
C GLY A 207 -12.48 2.36 -15.53
N ILE A 208 -11.87 2.36 -14.33
CA ILE A 208 -12.38 1.62 -13.17
C ILE A 208 -13.78 2.11 -12.79
N HIS A 209 -13.99 3.42 -12.65
CA HIS A 209 -15.31 3.99 -12.33
C HIS A 209 -16.35 3.66 -13.38
N LYS A 210 -16.00 3.78 -14.66
CA LYS A 210 -16.89 3.44 -15.79
C LYS A 210 -17.28 1.97 -15.73
N LYS A 211 -16.30 1.06 -15.53
CA LYS A 211 -16.54 -0.38 -15.48
C LYS A 211 -17.41 -0.79 -14.30
N LEU A 212 -17.19 -0.20 -13.11
CA LEU A 212 -18.05 -0.40 -11.94
C LEU A 212 -19.53 -0.01 -12.27
N ALA A 213 -19.72 1.14 -12.91
CA ALA A 213 -21.06 1.60 -13.30
C ALA A 213 -21.69 0.70 -14.37
N GLU A 214 -20.96 0.30 -15.41
CA GLU A 214 -21.45 -0.57 -16.50
C GLU A 214 -21.85 -1.95 -15.97
N LYS A 215 -21.11 -2.49 -15.03
CA LYS A 215 -21.41 -3.79 -14.37
C LYS A 215 -22.47 -3.67 -13.28
N ASN A 216 -22.88 -2.46 -12.91
CA ASN A 216 -23.75 -2.19 -11.75
C ASN A 216 -23.21 -2.88 -10.48
N THR A 217 -21.93 -2.68 -10.21
CA THR A 217 -21.19 -3.31 -9.12
C THR A 217 -20.48 -2.29 -8.24
N TRP A 218 -20.10 -2.69 -7.04
CA TRP A 218 -19.48 -1.84 -6.02
C TRP A 218 -18.59 -2.65 -5.07
N GLN A 219 -17.90 -1.96 -4.19
CA GLN A 219 -17.05 -2.57 -3.17
C GLN A 219 -17.87 -3.50 -2.26
N GLY A 220 -17.40 -4.75 -2.12
CA GLY A 220 -18.03 -5.77 -1.30
C GLY A 220 -19.23 -6.48 -1.95
N LYS A 221 -19.48 -6.26 -3.23
CA LYS A 221 -20.62 -6.86 -3.94
C LYS A 221 -20.55 -8.41 -4.02
N ALA A 222 -19.35 -8.97 -3.98
CA ALA A 222 -19.12 -10.43 -4.10
C ALA A 222 -18.87 -11.14 -2.76
N LEU A 223 -19.08 -10.47 -1.64
CA LEU A 223 -18.95 -11.02 -0.28
C LEU A 223 -20.21 -11.75 0.17
#